data_fc913a64ac21c1e87d19bc9b8f6ed0bf
#
_entry.id   fc913a64ac21c1e87d19bc9b8f6ed0bf
#
_cell.length_a   1.000
_cell.length_b   1.000
_cell.length_c   1.000
_cell.angle_alpha   90.00
_cell.angle_beta   90.00
_cell.angle_gamma   90.00
#
_symmetry.space_group_name_H-M   'P 1'
#
loop_
_entity.id
_entity.type
_entity.pdbx_description
1 polymer ?
#
loop_
_entity_poly.entity_id
_entity_poly.type
_entity_poly.pdbx_seq_one_letter_code
_entity_poly.pdbx_strand_id
1 'polypeptide(L)'
;QNAKIELNHLPSDDLFNDDRTYSKINYQFNPSLNTQIEVTGEYASDTNYFEDLSQSTNESSRTHLTRDVAFKSFGKNWVMNLGMTNYQILDDQPKCLAIGICDQNDPHRLKPYMNFNASWQSKKSKINFNIDSEVVFFDHLQSEGGKRMRNRTTLSKLFNFSGIEVTPAVALDY
;
A
#
# COMPACT_ATOMS: atom_id res chain seq x y z
N GLN A 1 -10.32 18.67 -2.08
CA GLN A 1 -9.38 18.36 -3.16
C GLN A 1 -8.03 18.97 -2.81
N ASN A 2 -6.99 18.14 -2.72
CA ASN A 2 -5.62 18.55 -2.44
C ASN A 2 -4.69 17.93 -3.48
N ALA A 3 -3.75 18.73 -3.96
CA ALA A 3 -2.68 18.26 -4.84
C ALA A 3 -1.35 18.84 -4.37
N LYS A 4 -0.33 18.00 -4.28
CA LYS A 4 1.06 18.39 -4.06
C LYS A 4 1.89 17.81 -5.19
N ILE A 5 2.60 18.66 -5.89
CA ILE A 5 3.51 18.29 -6.95
C ILE A 5 4.90 18.80 -6.55
N GLU A 6 5.88 17.95 -6.66
CA GLU A 6 7.29 18.25 -6.51
C GLU A 6 8.01 17.90 -7.80
N LEU A 7 8.84 18.80 -8.28
CA LEU A 7 9.63 18.60 -9.50
C LEU A 7 11.03 19.15 -9.23
N ASN A 8 12.01 18.27 -9.33
CA ASN A 8 13.42 18.60 -9.24
C ASN A 8 14.07 18.28 -10.58
N HIS A 9 14.73 19.24 -11.17
CA HIS A 9 15.40 19.10 -12.47
C HIS A 9 16.80 19.67 -12.39
N LEU A 10 17.78 18.87 -12.73
CA LEU A 10 19.18 19.24 -12.85
C LEU A 10 19.58 19.12 -14.32
N PRO A 11 19.73 20.24 -15.04
CA PRO A 11 20.16 20.22 -16.41
C PRO A 11 21.67 19.95 -16.48
N SER A 12 22.08 19.10 -17.39
CA SER A 12 23.49 18.82 -17.72
C SER A 12 24.32 18.45 -16.47
N ASP A 13 23.98 17.34 -15.81
CA ASP A 13 24.83 16.80 -14.75
C ASP A 13 26.15 16.32 -15.35
N ASP A 14 27.27 16.97 -14.98
CA ASP A 14 28.61 16.67 -15.51
C ASP A 14 29.09 15.25 -15.19
N LEU A 15 28.57 14.65 -14.10
CA LEU A 15 28.91 13.27 -13.71
C LEU A 15 28.10 12.23 -14.50
N PHE A 16 26.86 12.56 -14.83
CA PHE A 16 25.94 11.67 -15.53
C PHE A 16 25.90 11.90 -17.04
N ASN A 17 26.41 13.06 -17.53
CA ASN A 17 26.39 13.52 -18.92
C ASN A 17 24.97 13.64 -19.54
N ASP A 18 23.95 13.85 -18.74
CA ASP A 18 22.56 14.01 -19.18
C ASP A 18 21.77 14.84 -18.16
N ASP A 19 20.54 15.19 -18.50
CA ASP A 19 19.59 15.84 -17.60
C ASP A 19 19.04 14.85 -16.59
N ARG A 20 18.96 15.26 -15.32
CA ARG A 20 18.39 14.42 -14.26
C ARG A 20 17.13 15.05 -13.71
N THR A 21 16.08 14.25 -13.55
CA THR A 21 14.77 14.72 -13.12
C THR A 21 14.16 13.77 -12.08
N TYR A 22 13.62 14.34 -11.03
CA TYR A 22 12.74 13.65 -10.11
C TYR A 22 11.39 14.36 -10.06
N SER A 23 10.32 13.60 -10.08
CA SER A 23 8.97 14.12 -9.89
C SER A 23 8.18 13.31 -8.89
N LYS A 24 7.36 13.99 -8.10
CA LYS A 24 6.44 13.39 -7.15
C LYS A 24 5.09 14.07 -7.23
N ILE A 25 4.03 13.29 -7.30
CA ILE A 25 2.66 13.74 -7.21
C ILE A 25 1.95 13.04 -6.06
N ASN A 26 1.28 13.81 -5.22
CA ASN A 26 0.30 13.32 -4.26
C ASN A 26 -1.00 14.06 -4.54
N TYR A 27 -2.03 13.33 -4.91
CA TYR A 27 -3.34 13.88 -5.23
C TYR A 27 -4.42 13.18 -4.43
N GLN A 28 -5.29 13.97 -3.83
CA GLN A 28 -6.43 13.49 -3.06
C GLN A 28 -7.69 14.21 -3.54
N PHE A 29 -8.68 13.43 -3.90
CA PHE A 29 -9.98 13.90 -4.36
C PHE A 29 -11.11 13.18 -3.61
N ASN A 30 -12.07 13.94 -3.12
CA ASN A 30 -13.24 13.43 -2.43
C ASN A 30 -14.48 13.72 -3.27
N PRO A 31 -14.90 12.80 -4.18
CA PRO A 31 -16.07 12.99 -5.02
C PRO A 31 -17.38 13.06 -4.21
N SER A 32 -17.39 12.50 -3.02
CA SER A 32 -18.50 12.59 -2.06
C SER A 32 -17.99 12.60 -0.62
N LEU A 33 -18.88 12.81 0.35
CA LEU A 33 -18.53 12.74 1.78
C LEU A 33 -18.02 11.36 2.21
N ASN A 34 -18.37 10.32 1.47
CA ASN A 34 -18.09 8.94 1.84
C ASN A 34 -17.12 8.26 0.84
N THR A 35 -16.48 9.04 -0.03
CA THR A 35 -15.62 8.48 -1.06
C THR A 35 -14.37 9.34 -1.22
N GLN A 36 -13.22 8.69 -1.34
CA GLN A 36 -11.91 9.31 -1.50
C GLN A 36 -11.13 8.58 -2.58
N ILE A 37 -10.48 9.33 -3.43
CA ILE A 37 -9.51 8.84 -4.40
C ILE A 37 -8.16 9.43 -4.04
N GLU A 38 -7.15 8.57 -3.91
CA GLU A 38 -5.77 8.95 -3.67
C GLU A 38 -4.89 8.45 -4.80
N VAL A 39 -4.02 9.31 -5.27
CA VAL A 39 -3.00 8.98 -6.27
C VAL A 39 -1.65 9.44 -5.75
N THR A 40 -0.72 8.53 -5.66
CA THR A 40 0.68 8.83 -5.37
C THR A 40 1.52 8.34 -6.54
N GLY A 41 2.36 9.18 -7.08
CA GLY A 41 3.28 8.82 -8.15
C GLY A 41 4.65 9.42 -7.90
N GLU A 42 5.68 8.60 -8.03
CA GLU A 42 7.07 9.03 -7.99
C GLU A 42 7.79 8.54 -9.24
N TYR A 43 8.69 9.34 -9.75
CA TYR A 43 9.50 9.05 -10.92
C TYR A 43 10.89 9.67 -10.77
N ALA A 44 11.92 8.92 -11.10
CA ALA A 44 13.28 9.43 -11.29
C ALA A 44 13.77 9.06 -12.70
N SER A 45 14.56 9.93 -13.30
CA SER A 45 15.12 9.74 -14.64
C SER A 45 16.08 8.55 -14.73
N ASP A 46 16.76 8.29 -13.63
CA ASP A 46 17.80 7.26 -13.53
C ASP A 46 17.78 6.56 -12.18
N THR A 47 18.46 5.43 -12.10
CA THR A 47 18.52 4.58 -10.91
C THR A 47 19.34 5.17 -9.78
N ASN A 48 20.38 5.93 -10.11
CA ASN A 48 21.33 6.49 -9.13
C ASN A 48 20.92 7.89 -8.64
N TYR A 49 19.77 8.40 -9.08
CA TYR A 49 19.31 9.76 -8.76
C TYR A 49 19.44 10.10 -7.28
N PHE A 50 18.95 9.22 -6.41
CA PHE A 50 18.96 9.46 -4.97
C PHE A 50 20.30 9.16 -4.31
N GLU A 51 21.05 8.21 -4.81
CA GLU A 51 22.38 7.89 -4.31
C GLU A 51 23.32 9.08 -4.49
N ASP A 52 23.28 9.73 -5.65
CA ASP A 52 24.18 10.82 -6.00
C ASP A 52 23.74 12.20 -5.49
N LEU A 53 22.43 12.47 -5.50
CA LEU A 53 21.91 13.82 -5.29
C LEU A 53 21.23 14.04 -3.93
N SER A 54 20.94 12.98 -3.16
CA SER A 54 20.28 13.19 -1.88
C SER A 54 21.25 13.61 -0.78
N GLN A 55 20.77 14.46 0.11
CA GLN A 55 21.53 14.94 1.27
C GLN A 55 21.31 14.08 2.52
N SER A 56 20.44 13.09 2.45
CA SER A 56 20.13 12.23 3.59
C SER A 56 20.37 10.76 3.25
N THR A 57 20.94 10.02 4.20
CA THR A 57 21.18 8.58 4.08
C THR A 57 19.90 7.76 3.87
N ASN A 58 18.77 8.27 4.36
CA ASN A 58 17.48 7.60 4.20
C ASN A 58 16.94 7.72 2.76
N GLU A 59 17.22 8.82 2.08
CA GLU A 59 16.84 9.01 0.68
C GLU A 59 17.84 8.31 -0.25
N SER A 60 19.14 8.38 0.02
CA SER A 60 20.16 7.72 -0.79
C SER A 60 20.05 6.20 -0.81
N SER A 61 19.41 5.60 0.20
CA SER A 61 19.17 4.15 0.29
C SER A 61 17.86 3.69 -0.32
N ARG A 62 17.15 4.54 -1.08
CA ARG A 62 15.88 4.17 -1.72
C ARG A 62 16.12 3.20 -2.88
N THR A 63 15.51 2.04 -2.79
CA THR A 63 15.60 0.99 -3.82
C THR A 63 14.45 1.03 -4.81
N HIS A 64 13.35 1.71 -4.48
CA HIS A 64 12.17 1.81 -5.33
C HIS A 64 11.36 3.07 -5.08
N LEU A 65 10.60 3.50 -6.09
CA LEU A 65 9.66 4.61 -6.04
C LEU A 65 8.23 4.09 -6.22
N THR A 66 7.34 4.55 -5.38
CA THR A 66 5.96 4.04 -5.34
C THR A 66 5.05 4.77 -6.33
N ARG A 67 4.20 4.00 -7.01
CA ARG A 67 3.09 4.48 -7.85
C ARG A 67 1.83 3.78 -7.40
N ASP A 68 0.95 4.49 -6.73
CA ASP A 68 -0.25 3.95 -6.09
C ASP A 68 -1.49 4.72 -6.51
N VAL A 69 -2.57 3.98 -6.74
CA VAL A 69 -3.91 4.53 -6.92
C VAL A 69 -4.84 3.78 -5.99
N ALA A 70 -5.51 4.50 -5.12
CA ALA A 70 -6.45 3.95 -4.17
C ALA A 70 -7.81 4.65 -4.23
N PHE A 71 -8.86 3.85 -4.23
CA PHE A 71 -10.24 4.26 -4.07
C PHE A 71 -10.72 3.77 -2.70
N LYS A 72 -11.13 4.69 -1.84
CA LYS A 72 -11.67 4.41 -0.51
C LYS A 72 -13.12 4.80 -0.46
N SER A 73 -13.97 3.92 0.05
CA SER A 73 -15.37 4.23 0.28
C SER A 73 -15.79 3.71 1.65
N PHE A 74 -16.60 4.47 2.34
CA PHE A 74 -17.00 4.15 3.70
C PHE A 74 -18.47 4.50 3.96
N GLY A 75 -19.14 3.59 4.63
CA GLY A 75 -20.47 3.79 5.13
C GLY A 75 -20.48 3.86 6.65
N LYS A 76 -21.67 3.87 7.24
CA LYS A 76 -21.82 3.91 8.70
C LYS A 76 -21.11 2.77 9.42
N ASN A 77 -21.08 1.60 8.81
CA ASN A 77 -20.66 0.35 9.43
C ASN A 77 -19.64 -0.44 8.60
N TRP A 78 -19.11 0.14 7.54
CA TRP A 78 -18.18 -0.52 6.64
C TRP A 78 -17.18 0.46 6.03
N VAL A 79 -16.01 -0.07 5.69
CA VAL A 79 -14.95 0.60 4.93
C VAL A 79 -14.48 -0.36 3.84
N MET A 80 -14.31 0.17 2.64
CA MET A 80 -13.77 -0.55 1.49
C MET A 80 -12.61 0.25 0.90
N ASN A 81 -11.51 -0.44 0.66
CA ASN A 81 -10.36 0.05 -0.09
C ASN A 81 -10.16 -0.81 -1.34
N LEU A 82 -10.06 -0.17 -2.49
CA LEU A 82 -9.64 -0.79 -3.74
C LEU A 82 -8.42 -0.03 -4.24
N GLY A 83 -7.45 -0.72 -4.78
CA GLY A 83 -6.29 -0.02 -5.31
C GLY A 83 -5.37 -0.91 -6.13
N MET A 84 -4.33 -0.28 -6.63
CA MET A 84 -3.21 -0.95 -7.27
C MET A 84 -1.93 -0.18 -6.97
N THR A 85 -0.88 -0.93 -6.66
CA THR A 85 0.45 -0.39 -6.38
C THR A 85 1.45 -0.95 -7.37
N ASN A 86 2.25 -0.09 -7.94
CA ASN A 86 3.36 -0.42 -8.81
C ASN A 86 4.62 0.32 -8.30
N TYR A 87 5.77 -0.09 -8.79
CA TYR A 87 7.05 0.50 -8.39
C TYR A 87 7.92 0.76 -9.61
N GLN A 88 8.70 1.85 -9.55
CA GLN A 88 9.90 2.01 -10.36
C GLN A 88 11.08 1.54 -9.51
N ILE A 89 11.82 0.57 -10.01
CA ILE A 89 13.01 0.04 -9.33
C ILE A 89 14.19 0.98 -9.63
N LEU A 90 14.94 1.32 -8.59
CA LEU A 90 16.14 2.14 -8.66
C LEU A 90 17.42 1.31 -8.55
N ASP A 91 17.34 0.10 -7.99
CA ASP A 91 18.48 -0.82 -7.90
C ASP A 91 18.41 -1.82 -9.06
N ASP A 92 19.10 -1.50 -10.16
CA ASP A 92 19.18 -2.34 -11.35
C ASP A 92 20.22 -3.47 -11.24
N GLN A 93 21.00 -3.48 -10.17
CA GLN A 93 22.03 -4.51 -9.98
C GLN A 93 21.45 -5.71 -9.26
N PRO A 94 21.19 -6.82 -9.94
CA PRO A 94 20.91 -8.05 -9.23
C PRO A 94 22.15 -8.40 -8.40
N LYS A 95 22.03 -8.32 -7.08
CA LYS A 95 23.07 -8.80 -6.15
C LYS A 95 23.17 -10.31 -6.26
N CYS A 96 23.74 -10.78 -7.37
CA CYS A 96 23.97 -12.19 -7.58
C CYS A 96 25.13 -12.65 -6.69
N LEU A 97 24.87 -13.51 -5.74
CA LEU A 97 25.91 -14.23 -5.02
C LEU A 97 26.69 -15.09 -6.01
N ALA A 98 27.98 -15.34 -5.73
CA ALA A 98 28.88 -16.13 -6.56
C ALA A 98 28.38 -17.56 -6.91
N ILE A 99 27.32 -18.01 -6.24
CA ILE A 99 26.63 -19.29 -6.45
C ILE A 99 25.43 -19.21 -7.44
N GLY A 100 25.24 -18.07 -8.13
CA GLY A 100 24.18 -17.89 -9.12
C GLY A 100 22.78 -17.60 -8.54
N ILE A 101 22.67 -17.38 -7.24
CA ILE A 101 21.44 -16.91 -6.60
C ILE A 101 21.46 -15.38 -6.62
N CYS A 102 20.56 -14.79 -7.36
CA CYS A 102 20.35 -13.36 -7.38
C CYS A 102 19.28 -13.00 -6.35
N ASP A 103 19.69 -12.27 -5.31
CA ASP A 103 18.75 -11.73 -4.32
C ASP A 103 18.18 -10.43 -4.89
N GLN A 104 16.94 -10.49 -5.31
CA GLN A 104 16.22 -9.35 -5.83
C GLN A 104 15.19 -8.93 -4.81
N ASN A 105 15.51 -7.89 -4.10
CA ASN A 105 14.61 -7.24 -3.14
C ASN A 105 13.52 -6.38 -3.82
N ASP A 106 13.13 -6.72 -5.04
CA ASP A 106 12.07 -6.02 -5.73
C ASP A 106 10.74 -6.24 -5.01
N PRO A 107 10.01 -5.18 -4.66
CA PRO A 107 8.72 -5.34 -4.01
C PRO A 107 7.69 -5.92 -4.99
N HIS A 108 6.84 -6.82 -4.50
CA HIS A 108 5.72 -7.33 -5.27
C HIS A 108 4.74 -6.20 -5.60
N ARG A 109 4.37 -6.08 -6.87
CA ARG A 109 3.33 -5.16 -7.31
C ARG A 109 1.97 -5.69 -6.89
N LEU A 110 1.14 -4.85 -6.31
CA LEU A 110 -0.23 -5.20 -5.94
C LEU A 110 -1.17 -4.84 -7.10
N LYS A 111 -1.71 -5.84 -7.77
CA LYS A 111 -2.56 -5.67 -8.96
C LYS A 111 -3.76 -6.60 -8.95
N PRO A 112 -4.95 -6.10 -8.84
CA PRO A 112 -5.44 -5.10 -7.90
C PRO A 112 -5.51 -5.66 -6.47
N TYR A 113 -5.75 -4.81 -5.50
CA TYR A 113 -6.08 -5.27 -4.15
C TYR A 113 -7.44 -4.71 -3.70
N MET A 114 -8.10 -5.44 -2.81
CA MET A 114 -9.33 -5.02 -2.14
C MET A 114 -9.26 -5.39 -0.67
N ASN A 115 -9.55 -4.42 0.19
CA ASN A 115 -9.78 -4.64 1.60
C ASN A 115 -11.21 -4.17 1.94
N PHE A 116 -11.96 -5.01 2.61
CA PHE A 116 -13.31 -4.71 3.06
C PHE A 116 -13.47 -5.06 4.53
N ASN A 117 -13.85 -4.06 5.32
CA ASN A 117 -14.13 -4.21 6.75
C ASN A 117 -15.55 -3.76 7.03
N ALA A 118 -16.30 -4.56 7.76
CA ALA A 118 -17.62 -4.20 8.18
C ALA A 118 -17.90 -4.66 9.62
N SER A 119 -18.61 -3.82 10.38
CA SER A 119 -18.92 -4.09 11.77
C SER A 119 -20.36 -3.69 12.09
N TRP A 120 -21.12 -4.62 12.65
CA TRP A 120 -22.49 -4.40 13.11
C TRP A 120 -22.63 -4.78 14.56
N GLN A 121 -23.32 -3.93 15.31
CA GLN A 121 -23.65 -4.17 16.70
C GLN A 121 -25.16 -4.11 16.92
N SER A 122 -25.73 -5.16 17.47
CA SER A 122 -27.10 -5.15 17.93
C SER A 122 -27.18 -4.53 19.33
N LYS A 123 -27.84 -3.37 19.44
CA LYS A 123 -27.98 -2.67 20.73
C LYS A 123 -28.79 -3.49 21.75
N LYS A 124 -29.79 -4.28 21.27
CA LYS A 124 -30.68 -5.06 22.13
C LYS A 124 -30.04 -6.35 22.66
N SER A 125 -29.36 -7.08 21.79
CA SER A 125 -28.74 -8.37 22.13
C SER A 125 -27.26 -8.27 22.52
N LYS A 126 -26.65 -7.09 22.36
CA LYS A 126 -25.22 -6.83 22.58
C LYS A 126 -24.32 -7.79 21.80
N ILE A 127 -24.79 -8.22 20.62
CA ILE A 127 -24.04 -9.07 19.71
C ILE A 127 -23.30 -8.15 18.73
N ASN A 128 -22.02 -8.42 18.55
CA ASN A 128 -21.16 -7.78 17.54
C ASN A 128 -20.85 -8.81 16.45
N PHE A 129 -20.97 -8.36 15.21
CA PHE A 129 -20.62 -9.12 14.03
C PHE A 129 -19.63 -8.31 13.20
N ASN A 130 -18.44 -8.87 12.95
CA ASN A 130 -17.37 -8.22 12.18
C ASN A 130 -16.98 -9.11 11.00
N ILE A 131 -16.77 -8.48 9.85
CA ILE A 131 -16.18 -9.09 8.68
C ILE A 131 -14.90 -8.31 8.33
N ASP A 132 -13.82 -9.03 8.09
CA ASP A 132 -12.55 -8.54 7.56
C ASP A 132 -12.19 -9.40 6.34
N SER A 133 -12.17 -8.80 5.16
CA SER A 133 -11.90 -9.49 3.91
C SER A 133 -10.79 -8.79 3.15
N GLU A 134 -9.85 -9.57 2.66
CA GLU A 134 -8.73 -9.12 1.84
C GLU A 134 -8.66 -9.98 0.58
N VAL A 135 -8.53 -9.34 -0.57
CA VAL A 135 -8.20 -9.98 -1.84
C VAL A 135 -7.05 -9.21 -2.47
N VAL A 136 -5.96 -9.90 -2.78
CA VAL A 136 -4.76 -9.29 -3.37
C VAL A 136 -4.27 -10.17 -4.50
N PHE A 137 -3.98 -9.53 -5.62
CA PHE A 137 -3.23 -10.12 -6.71
C PHE A 137 -1.82 -9.51 -6.70
N PHE A 138 -0.81 -10.35 -6.67
CA PHE A 138 0.57 -9.88 -6.75
C PHE A 138 1.23 -10.32 -8.03
N ASP A 139 2.05 -9.46 -8.53
CA ASP A 139 2.90 -9.68 -9.68
C ASP A 139 4.33 -9.25 -9.32
N HIS A 140 5.29 -9.98 -9.81
CA HIS A 140 6.70 -9.69 -9.63
C HIS A 140 7.41 -9.82 -10.99
N LEU A 141 8.41 -8.97 -11.24
CA LEU A 141 9.07 -8.95 -12.55
C LEU A 141 9.82 -10.24 -12.86
N GLN A 142 10.34 -10.90 -11.84
CA GLN A 142 11.27 -12.02 -11.98
C GLN A 142 10.91 -13.25 -11.12
N SER A 143 9.85 -13.19 -10.32
CA SER A 143 9.33 -14.31 -9.57
C SER A 143 7.87 -14.59 -9.91
N GLU A 144 7.35 -15.69 -9.41
CA GLU A 144 5.97 -16.06 -9.64
C GLU A 144 5.01 -15.06 -8.99
N GLY A 145 4.04 -14.58 -9.75
CA GLY A 145 2.90 -13.85 -9.24
C GLY A 145 1.93 -14.76 -8.49
N GLY A 146 1.02 -14.17 -7.74
CA GLY A 146 0.07 -14.95 -6.96
C GLY A 146 -1.21 -14.19 -6.66
N LYS A 147 -2.13 -14.90 -6.03
CA LYS A 147 -3.35 -14.33 -5.46
C LYS A 147 -3.50 -14.80 -4.02
N ARG A 148 -3.92 -13.89 -3.16
CA ARG A 148 -4.28 -14.20 -1.78
C ARG A 148 -5.70 -13.72 -1.51
N MET A 149 -6.50 -14.58 -0.92
CA MET A 149 -7.79 -14.24 -0.37
C MET A 149 -7.78 -14.61 1.10
N ARG A 150 -8.21 -13.69 1.92
CA ARG A 150 -8.41 -13.91 3.36
C ARG A 150 -9.77 -13.36 3.73
N ASN A 151 -10.51 -14.13 4.48
CA ASN A 151 -11.77 -13.67 5.09
C ASN A 151 -11.76 -14.09 6.56
N ARG A 152 -12.00 -13.14 7.43
CA ARG A 152 -12.20 -13.38 8.86
C ARG A 152 -13.54 -12.84 9.29
N THR A 153 -14.39 -13.73 9.74
CA THR A 153 -15.71 -13.38 10.30
C THR A 153 -15.70 -13.64 11.80
N THR A 154 -16.02 -12.63 12.59
CA THR A 154 -16.03 -12.72 14.05
C THR A 154 -17.43 -12.40 14.58
N LEU A 155 -17.94 -13.30 15.41
CA LEU A 155 -19.17 -13.11 16.19
C LEU A 155 -18.81 -13.04 17.66
N SER A 156 -19.21 -11.97 18.35
CA SER A 156 -19.02 -11.82 19.79
C SER A 156 -20.24 -11.30 20.49
N LYS A 157 -20.37 -11.60 21.78
CA LYS A 157 -21.48 -11.11 22.60
C LYS A 157 -20.97 -10.62 23.95
N LEU A 158 -21.36 -9.42 24.32
CA LEU A 158 -21.04 -8.86 25.64
C LEU A 158 -22.02 -9.34 26.69
N PHE A 159 -21.52 -9.92 27.77
CA PHE A 159 -22.23 -10.28 28.99
C PHE A 159 -21.67 -9.40 30.12
N ASN A 160 -22.62 -8.90 30.96
CA ASN A 160 -22.23 -8.14 32.14
C ASN A 160 -22.80 -8.88 33.37
N PHE A 161 -21.93 -9.29 34.29
CA PHE A 161 -22.25 -10.00 35.51
C PHE A 161 -21.71 -9.23 36.71
N SER A 162 -22.58 -8.48 37.40
CA SER A 162 -22.22 -7.79 38.67
C SER A 162 -20.91 -7.00 38.59
N GLY A 163 -20.69 -6.27 37.49
CA GLY A 163 -19.47 -5.44 37.29
C GLY A 163 -18.30 -6.15 36.56
N ILE A 164 -18.47 -7.42 36.24
CA ILE A 164 -17.52 -8.17 35.42
C ILE A 164 -18.07 -8.24 33.99
N GLU A 165 -17.31 -7.75 33.02
CA GLU A 165 -17.64 -7.84 31.59
C GLU A 165 -16.90 -9.02 30.93
N VAL A 166 -17.65 -9.92 30.31
CA VAL A 166 -17.14 -11.06 29.58
C VAL A 166 -17.61 -10.99 28.13
N THR A 167 -16.68 -11.07 27.19
CA THR A 167 -16.97 -11.00 25.74
C THR A 167 -16.42 -12.23 25.03
N PRO A 168 -17.11 -13.39 25.12
CA PRO A 168 -16.75 -14.52 24.28
C PRO A 168 -16.89 -14.19 22.81
N ALA A 169 -15.94 -14.68 22.01
CA ALA A 169 -15.92 -14.48 20.56
C ALA A 169 -15.60 -15.80 19.85
N VAL A 170 -16.24 -15.99 18.70
CA VAL A 170 -15.92 -17.06 17.75
C VAL A 170 -15.48 -16.40 16.45
N ALA A 171 -14.33 -16.80 15.93
CA ALA A 171 -13.82 -16.34 14.66
C ALA A 171 -13.72 -17.52 13.69
N LEU A 172 -14.11 -17.27 12.43
CA LEU A 172 -13.92 -18.17 11.31
C LEU A 172 -12.95 -17.50 10.36
N ASP A 173 -11.83 -18.14 10.13
CA ASP A 173 -10.79 -17.72 9.16
C ASP A 173 -10.86 -18.65 7.93
N TYR A 174 -10.86 -18.04 6.73
CA TYR A 174 -10.88 -18.75 5.46
C TYR A 174 -9.86 -18.11 4.52
#